data_7168b10b6b8a46cb9e9cc547f1e47a07
#
_entry.id   7168b10b6b8a46cb9e9cc547f1e47a07
#
_cell.length_a   1.000
_cell.length_b   1.000
_cell.length_c   1.000
_cell.angle_alpha   90.00
_cell.angle_beta   90.00
_cell.angle_gamma   90.00
#
_symmetry.space_group_name_H-M   'P 1'
#
loop_
_entity.id
_entity.type
_entity.pdbx_description
1 polymer ?
#
loop_
_entity_poly.entity_id
_entity_poly.type
_entity_poly.pdbx_seq_one_letter_code
_entity_poly.pdbx_strand_id
1 'polypeptide(L)'
;MAVAALALLGAASWGTGDFLGGVASRRIHVLTVLVLSQAIGLCGAVLWLLASGDGVPGVGDLLPAAGAGGCGAIGLAALYRGMAVGAMGIVAPISAASPIVPLAVDLGRGVSPSAAQWAGIVAVLGGIVLLAREPGTGRRTPLAAGVALALVAALAFGLFIVGLDAAADGSVPWTIVTARGTSTALALVLAVATSVSIRPPARFVPAIAAVGVFDTSANVLVAFATTKGSAGIVAVLSALYPVVTIVLARVVLGERLDRPRRLGGVLALGGAAVVAAG
;
A
#
# COMPACT_ATOMS: atom_id res chain seq x y z
N MET A 1 1.13 14.13 16.60
CA MET A 1 2.51 13.94 16.10
C MET A 1 2.90 12.47 15.94
N ALA A 2 2.65 11.58 16.90
CA ALA A 2 3.00 10.16 16.78
C ALA A 2 2.29 9.45 15.61
N VAL A 3 0.99 9.71 15.39
CA VAL A 3 0.20 9.16 14.27
C VAL A 3 0.83 9.51 12.93
N ALA A 4 1.13 10.79 12.72
CA ALA A 4 1.73 11.24 11.47
C ALA A 4 3.12 10.64 11.25
N ALA A 5 3.96 10.56 12.29
CA ALA A 5 5.27 9.94 12.19
C ALA A 5 5.18 8.46 11.78
N LEU A 6 4.28 7.68 12.44
CA LEU A 6 4.07 6.27 12.11
C LEU A 6 3.55 6.09 10.68
N ALA A 7 2.55 6.87 10.26
CA ALA A 7 1.98 6.80 8.92
C ALA A 7 3.01 7.18 7.83
N LEU A 8 3.81 8.23 8.05
CA LEU A 8 4.86 8.66 7.11
C LEU A 8 6.02 7.66 7.05
N LEU A 9 6.42 7.08 8.17
CA LEU A 9 7.40 5.98 8.19
C LEU A 9 6.84 4.75 7.47
N GLY A 10 5.54 4.46 7.63
CA GLY A 10 4.84 3.44 6.84
C GLY A 10 4.90 3.72 5.35
N ALA A 11 4.61 4.96 4.93
CA ALA A 11 4.74 5.39 3.55
C ALA A 11 6.16 5.24 3.02
N ALA A 12 7.17 5.63 3.80
CA ALA A 12 8.58 5.48 3.42
C ALA A 12 8.96 3.99 3.26
N SER A 13 8.47 3.15 4.15
CA SER A 13 8.69 1.71 4.12
C SER A 13 8.03 1.07 2.90
N TRP A 14 6.72 1.32 2.65
CA TRP A 14 6.05 0.84 1.44
C TRP A 14 6.73 1.33 0.17
N GLY A 15 7.04 2.64 0.07
CA GLY A 15 7.67 3.19 -1.11
C GLY A 15 9.05 2.58 -1.41
N THR A 16 9.81 2.22 -0.37
CA THR A 16 11.09 1.51 -0.50
C THR A 16 10.86 0.06 -0.96
N GLY A 17 9.90 -0.64 -0.35
CA GLY A 17 9.50 -1.99 -0.75
C GLY A 17 9.04 -2.04 -2.20
N ASP A 18 8.17 -1.12 -2.61
CA ASP A 18 7.66 -1.00 -3.98
C ASP A 18 8.76 -0.72 -5.00
N PHE A 19 9.70 0.17 -4.66
CA PHE A 19 10.87 0.44 -5.51
C PHE A 19 11.69 -0.83 -5.72
N LEU A 20 12.05 -1.52 -4.65
CA LEU A 20 12.84 -2.77 -4.72
C LEU A 20 12.08 -3.88 -5.45
N GLY A 21 10.79 -4.03 -5.16
CA GLY A 21 9.91 -4.98 -5.82
C GLY A 21 9.76 -4.70 -7.31
N GLY A 22 9.62 -3.43 -7.68
CA GLY A 22 9.57 -2.99 -9.06
C GLY A 22 10.87 -3.28 -9.82
N VAL A 23 12.03 -3.02 -9.21
CA VAL A 23 13.34 -3.34 -9.80
C VAL A 23 13.51 -4.86 -9.98
N ALA A 24 13.15 -5.65 -8.97
CA ALA A 24 13.22 -7.11 -9.03
C ALA A 24 12.28 -7.67 -10.12
N SER A 25 11.06 -7.15 -10.22
CA SER A 25 10.04 -7.60 -11.18
C SER A 25 10.38 -7.30 -12.65
N ARG A 26 11.35 -6.42 -12.91
CA ARG A 26 11.92 -6.24 -14.27
C ARG A 26 12.71 -7.47 -14.76
N ARG A 27 13.10 -8.36 -13.88
CA ARG A 27 13.98 -9.52 -14.15
C ARG A 27 13.40 -10.86 -13.73
N ILE A 28 12.39 -10.85 -12.89
CA ILE A 28 11.75 -12.03 -12.31
C ILE A 28 10.24 -11.86 -12.41
N HIS A 29 9.51 -12.97 -12.53
CA HIS A 29 8.05 -12.92 -12.57
C HIS A 29 7.49 -12.29 -11.29
N VAL A 30 6.55 -11.34 -11.43
CA VAL A 30 5.98 -10.57 -10.31
C VAL A 30 5.39 -11.45 -9.21
N LEU A 31 4.70 -12.55 -9.58
CA LEU A 31 4.15 -13.48 -8.60
C LEU A 31 5.24 -14.19 -7.78
N THR A 32 6.43 -14.46 -8.37
CA THR A 32 7.58 -15.01 -7.63
C THR A 32 8.05 -14.03 -6.56
N VAL A 33 8.16 -12.75 -6.92
CA VAL A 33 8.53 -11.68 -5.96
C VAL A 33 7.48 -11.59 -4.86
N LEU A 34 6.18 -11.53 -5.24
CA LEU A 34 5.08 -11.41 -4.29
C LEU A 34 5.02 -12.59 -3.31
N VAL A 35 4.97 -13.84 -3.80
CA VAL A 35 4.86 -15.02 -2.92
C VAL A 35 6.00 -15.06 -1.92
N LEU A 36 7.23 -14.85 -2.39
CA LEU A 36 8.41 -14.95 -1.51
C LEU A 36 8.51 -13.78 -0.54
N SER A 37 8.25 -12.55 -0.99
CA SER A 37 8.28 -11.39 -0.09
C SER A 37 7.17 -11.47 0.97
N GLN A 38 5.97 -11.89 0.60
CA GLN A 38 4.87 -12.11 1.54
C GLN A 38 5.20 -13.22 2.54
N ALA A 39 5.79 -14.34 2.09
CA ALA A 39 6.19 -15.43 2.97
C ALA A 39 7.30 -15.00 3.96
N ILE A 40 8.31 -14.25 3.49
CA ILE A 40 9.36 -13.70 4.36
C ILE A 40 8.76 -12.73 5.39
N GLY A 41 7.87 -11.85 4.94
CA GLY A 41 7.16 -10.94 5.83
C GLY A 41 6.30 -11.66 6.86
N LEU A 42 5.61 -12.74 6.45
CA LEU A 42 4.85 -13.61 7.36
C LEU A 42 5.75 -14.27 8.39
N CYS A 43 6.90 -14.82 7.98
CA CYS A 43 7.86 -15.39 8.93
C CYS A 43 8.32 -14.36 9.96
N GLY A 44 8.66 -13.14 9.53
CA GLY A 44 9.02 -12.05 10.44
C GLY A 44 7.88 -11.67 11.40
N ALA A 45 6.66 -11.59 10.91
CA ALA A 45 5.47 -11.30 11.72
C ALA A 45 5.19 -12.40 12.75
N VAL A 46 5.33 -13.68 12.35
CA VAL A 46 5.17 -14.83 13.28
C VAL A 46 6.26 -14.80 14.36
N LEU A 47 7.54 -14.56 14.00
CA LEU A 47 8.60 -14.44 14.98
C LEU A 47 8.34 -13.30 15.98
N TRP A 48 7.84 -12.15 15.48
CA TRP A 48 7.45 -11.05 16.35
C TRP A 48 6.28 -11.41 17.26
N LEU A 49 5.23 -12.07 16.74
CA LEU A 49 4.10 -12.54 17.56
C LEU A 49 4.56 -13.49 18.67
N LEU A 50 5.45 -14.44 18.37
CA LEU A 50 5.99 -15.36 19.36
C LEU A 50 6.81 -14.62 20.44
N ALA A 51 7.50 -13.55 20.07
CA ALA A 51 8.30 -12.74 20.98
C ALA A 51 7.44 -11.78 21.82
N SER A 52 6.29 -11.31 21.31
CA SER A 52 5.40 -10.40 22.03
C SER A 52 4.63 -11.10 23.14
N GLY A 53 4.38 -12.40 23.00
CA GLY A 53 3.60 -13.17 23.96
C GLY A 53 2.11 -12.82 23.99
N ASP A 54 1.60 -12.14 22.96
CA ASP A 54 0.19 -11.75 22.86
C ASP A 54 -0.71 -12.98 22.84
N GLY A 55 -1.73 -12.97 23.69
CA GLY A 55 -2.78 -13.99 23.68
C GLY A 55 -3.56 -13.99 22.36
N VAL A 56 -4.18 -15.12 22.02
CA VAL A 56 -5.01 -15.25 20.82
C VAL A 56 -6.25 -14.37 20.96
N PRO A 57 -6.48 -13.38 20.08
CA PRO A 57 -7.66 -12.55 20.13
C PRO A 57 -8.90 -13.32 19.68
N GLY A 58 -10.07 -12.72 19.88
CA GLY A 58 -11.33 -13.30 19.42
C GLY A 58 -11.43 -13.39 17.90
N VAL A 59 -12.29 -14.27 17.42
CA VAL A 59 -12.57 -14.39 15.97
C VAL A 59 -13.06 -13.06 15.39
N GLY A 60 -13.75 -12.24 16.20
CA GLY A 60 -14.20 -10.91 15.81
C GLY A 60 -13.06 -9.98 15.36
N ASP A 61 -11.88 -10.11 15.98
CA ASP A 61 -10.70 -9.32 15.63
C ASP A 61 -9.92 -9.94 14.46
N LEU A 62 -9.90 -11.28 14.36
CA LEU A 62 -9.17 -11.99 13.30
C LEU A 62 -9.86 -11.88 11.94
N LEU A 63 -11.20 -11.82 11.88
CA LEU A 63 -11.94 -11.71 10.61
C LEU A 63 -11.63 -10.43 9.85
N PRO A 64 -11.62 -9.21 10.48
CA PRO A 64 -11.21 -8.01 9.78
C PRO A 64 -9.77 -8.07 9.29
N ALA A 65 -8.85 -8.67 10.08
CA ALA A 65 -7.46 -8.87 9.66
C ALA A 65 -7.33 -9.78 8.44
N ALA A 66 -8.06 -10.90 8.42
CA ALA A 66 -8.08 -11.80 7.26
C ALA A 66 -8.69 -11.10 6.03
N GLY A 67 -9.78 -10.36 6.24
CA GLY A 67 -10.40 -9.53 5.21
C GLY A 67 -9.44 -8.49 4.64
N ALA A 68 -8.67 -7.82 5.51
CA ALA A 68 -7.63 -6.90 5.09
C ALA A 68 -6.59 -7.60 4.19
N GLY A 69 -6.08 -8.76 4.60
CA GLY A 69 -5.13 -9.53 3.78
C GLY A 69 -5.70 -9.92 2.42
N GLY A 70 -6.97 -10.32 2.37
CA GLY A 70 -7.70 -10.61 1.13
C GLY A 70 -7.86 -9.38 0.24
N CYS A 71 -8.28 -8.28 0.81
CA CYS A 71 -8.42 -7.00 0.10
C CYS A 71 -7.07 -6.51 -0.44
N GLY A 72 -5.99 -6.60 0.34
CA GLY A 72 -4.64 -6.26 -0.12
C GLY A 72 -4.22 -7.07 -1.34
N ALA A 73 -4.43 -8.39 -1.32
CA ALA A 73 -4.11 -9.27 -2.45
C ALA A 73 -4.96 -8.97 -3.69
N ILE A 74 -6.27 -8.76 -3.52
CA ILE A 74 -7.20 -8.39 -4.62
C ILE A 74 -6.81 -7.04 -5.20
N GLY A 75 -6.55 -6.05 -4.34
CA GLY A 75 -6.14 -4.70 -4.74
C GLY A 75 -4.89 -4.73 -5.61
N LEU A 76 -3.88 -5.50 -5.20
CA LEU A 76 -2.64 -5.64 -5.94
C LEU A 76 -2.84 -6.33 -7.29
N ALA A 77 -3.61 -7.42 -7.31
CA ALA A 77 -3.95 -8.13 -8.55
C ALA A 77 -4.72 -7.21 -9.52
N ALA A 78 -5.71 -6.48 -9.02
CA ALA A 78 -6.50 -5.54 -9.81
C ALA A 78 -5.63 -4.39 -10.35
N LEU A 79 -4.75 -3.83 -9.53
CA LEU A 79 -3.81 -2.77 -9.93
C LEU A 79 -2.91 -3.24 -11.08
N TYR A 80 -2.24 -4.38 -10.91
CA TYR A 80 -1.33 -4.89 -11.93
C TYR A 80 -2.06 -5.28 -13.22
N ARG A 81 -3.22 -5.91 -13.11
CA ARG A 81 -4.05 -6.22 -14.28
C ARG A 81 -4.55 -4.96 -14.95
N GLY A 82 -4.97 -3.95 -14.17
CA GLY A 82 -5.39 -2.65 -14.68
C GLY A 82 -4.27 -1.95 -15.46
N MET A 83 -3.06 -1.94 -14.93
CA MET A 83 -1.88 -1.37 -15.61
C MET A 83 -1.48 -2.15 -16.87
N ALA A 84 -1.74 -3.45 -16.92
CA ALA A 84 -1.44 -4.28 -18.09
C ALA A 84 -2.44 -4.07 -19.25
N VAL A 85 -3.73 -3.81 -18.95
CA VAL A 85 -4.79 -3.70 -19.96
C VAL A 85 -5.25 -2.27 -20.22
N GLY A 86 -4.94 -1.33 -19.33
CA GLY A 86 -5.34 0.09 -19.38
C GLY A 86 -4.15 1.04 -19.55
N ALA A 87 -4.45 2.34 -19.63
CA ALA A 87 -3.43 3.37 -19.62
C ALA A 87 -2.90 3.56 -18.19
N MET A 88 -1.60 3.31 -17.93
CA MET A 88 -0.99 3.46 -16.60
C MET A 88 -1.23 4.85 -15.99
N GLY A 89 -1.16 5.91 -16.82
CA GLY A 89 -1.43 7.28 -16.39
C GLY A 89 -2.89 7.56 -15.94
N ILE A 90 -3.79 6.59 -16.07
CA ILE A 90 -5.18 6.65 -15.59
C ILE A 90 -5.38 5.69 -14.41
N VAL A 91 -4.85 4.47 -14.53
CA VAL A 91 -5.03 3.41 -13.51
C VAL A 91 -4.38 3.79 -12.19
N ALA A 92 -3.13 4.25 -12.22
CA ALA A 92 -2.39 4.59 -10.99
C ALA A 92 -3.03 5.74 -10.19
N PRO A 93 -3.44 6.89 -10.81
CA PRO A 93 -4.14 7.95 -10.09
C PRO A 93 -5.48 7.52 -9.47
N ILE A 94 -6.25 6.68 -10.16
CA ILE A 94 -7.54 6.20 -9.65
C ILE A 94 -7.31 5.27 -8.44
N SER A 95 -6.35 4.35 -8.54
CA SER A 95 -6.01 3.46 -7.43
C SER A 95 -5.48 4.21 -6.21
N ALA A 96 -4.78 5.34 -6.43
CA ALA A 96 -4.29 6.21 -5.37
C ALA A 96 -5.39 6.97 -4.61
N ALA A 97 -6.64 6.90 -5.06
CA ALA A 97 -7.80 7.44 -4.35
C ALA A 97 -8.29 6.51 -3.20
N SER A 98 -7.61 5.41 -2.94
CA SER A 98 -7.95 4.46 -1.85
C SER A 98 -8.21 5.09 -0.48
N PRO A 99 -7.57 6.20 -0.03
CA PRO A 99 -7.88 6.84 1.25
C PRO A 99 -9.32 7.37 1.39
N ILE A 100 -10.04 7.54 0.28
CA ILE A 100 -11.45 7.95 0.31
C ILE A 100 -12.29 6.94 1.10
N VAL A 101 -11.96 5.65 1.06
CA VAL A 101 -12.72 4.59 1.74
C VAL A 101 -12.62 4.72 3.27
N PRO A 102 -11.43 4.69 3.91
CA PRO A 102 -11.34 4.87 5.36
C PRO A 102 -11.79 6.26 5.81
N LEU A 103 -11.61 7.33 5.01
CA LEU A 103 -12.19 8.64 5.31
C LEU A 103 -13.72 8.59 5.36
N ALA A 104 -14.37 7.89 4.42
CA ALA A 104 -15.81 7.71 4.42
C ALA A 104 -16.31 6.91 5.63
N VAL A 105 -15.56 5.89 6.05
CA VAL A 105 -15.85 5.10 7.26
C VAL A 105 -15.73 5.98 8.50
N ASP A 106 -14.68 6.78 8.62
CA ASP A 106 -14.49 7.72 9.75
C ASP A 106 -15.64 8.73 9.83
N LEU A 107 -16.03 9.33 8.70
CA LEU A 107 -17.18 10.22 8.65
C LEU A 107 -18.47 9.54 9.11
N GLY A 108 -18.69 8.29 8.68
CA GLY A 108 -19.83 7.47 9.13
C GLY A 108 -19.83 7.17 10.64
N ARG A 109 -18.63 7.15 11.25
CA ARG A 109 -18.45 7.00 12.71
C ARG A 109 -18.49 8.34 13.46
N GLY A 110 -18.76 9.46 12.77
CA GLY A 110 -18.78 10.81 13.35
C GLY A 110 -17.40 11.44 13.54
N VAL A 111 -16.34 10.83 13.04
CA VAL A 111 -14.97 11.37 13.06
C VAL A 111 -14.78 12.22 11.81
N SER A 112 -14.64 13.52 11.97
CA SER A 112 -14.48 14.46 10.86
C SER A 112 -13.13 15.18 10.92
N PRO A 113 -12.38 15.22 9.81
CA PRO A 113 -11.19 16.05 9.71
C PRO A 113 -11.52 17.54 9.90
N SER A 114 -10.58 18.30 10.45
CA SER A 114 -10.68 19.76 10.52
C SER A 114 -10.65 20.39 9.11
N ALA A 115 -11.06 21.66 8.99
CA ALA A 115 -11.00 22.37 7.71
C ALA A 115 -9.57 22.42 7.13
N ALA A 116 -8.55 22.57 7.99
CA ALA A 116 -7.16 22.53 7.59
C ALA A 116 -6.75 21.13 7.08
N GLN A 117 -7.17 20.08 7.79
CA GLN A 117 -6.93 18.70 7.36
C GLN A 117 -7.61 18.40 6.02
N TRP A 118 -8.83 18.88 5.79
CA TRP A 118 -9.49 18.73 4.48
C TRP A 118 -8.70 19.38 3.35
N ALA A 119 -8.19 20.61 3.55
CA ALA A 119 -7.35 21.26 2.55
C ALA A 119 -6.06 20.44 2.29
N GLY A 120 -5.44 19.92 3.35
CA GLY A 120 -4.28 19.04 3.25
C GLY A 120 -4.56 17.73 2.52
N ILE A 121 -5.70 17.08 2.81
CA ILE A 121 -6.16 15.85 2.13
C ILE A 121 -6.32 16.08 0.63
N VAL A 122 -6.99 17.17 0.23
CA VAL A 122 -7.15 17.53 -1.19
C VAL A 122 -5.79 17.77 -1.85
N ALA A 123 -4.87 18.45 -1.16
CA ALA A 123 -3.52 18.69 -1.67
C ALA A 123 -2.71 17.36 -1.81
N VAL A 124 -2.80 16.46 -0.83
CA VAL A 124 -2.16 15.13 -0.91
C VAL A 124 -2.70 14.34 -2.10
N LEU A 125 -4.01 14.16 -2.19
CA LEU A 125 -4.62 13.36 -3.25
C LEU A 125 -4.41 13.98 -4.63
N GLY A 126 -4.57 15.29 -4.77
CA GLY A 126 -4.29 16.03 -6.01
C GLY A 126 -2.81 15.96 -6.40
N GLY A 127 -1.91 16.06 -5.42
CA GLY A 127 -0.47 15.90 -5.61
C GLY A 127 -0.10 14.50 -6.10
N ILE A 128 -0.67 13.45 -5.51
CA ILE A 128 -0.46 12.05 -5.92
C ILE A 128 -0.98 11.84 -7.36
N VAL A 129 -2.15 12.37 -7.71
CA VAL A 129 -2.69 12.30 -9.08
C VAL A 129 -1.74 12.95 -10.10
N LEU A 130 -1.19 14.11 -9.77
CA LEU A 130 -0.20 14.78 -10.62
C LEU A 130 1.11 13.99 -10.73
N LEU A 131 1.55 13.40 -9.63
CA LEU A 131 2.78 12.62 -9.54
C LEU A 131 2.69 11.32 -10.34
N ALA A 132 1.53 10.65 -10.31
CA ALA A 132 1.26 9.41 -11.02
C ALA A 132 1.01 9.58 -12.52
N ARG A 133 0.90 10.83 -13.02
CA ARG A 133 0.75 11.09 -14.46
C ARG A 133 1.98 10.60 -15.23
N GLU A 134 1.74 9.78 -16.26
CA GLU A 134 2.76 9.47 -17.26
C GLU A 134 2.66 10.41 -18.46
N PRO A 135 3.79 10.82 -19.07
CA PRO A 135 3.78 11.49 -20.37
C PRO A 135 3.08 10.59 -21.38
N GLY A 136 2.04 11.11 -22.03
CA GLY A 136 1.17 10.33 -22.91
C GLY A 136 1.93 9.60 -24.02
N THR A 137 1.90 8.28 -24.00
CA THR A 137 2.46 7.39 -25.04
C THR A 137 1.48 7.10 -26.16
N GLY A 138 0.51 7.94 -26.45
CA GLY A 138 -0.34 7.91 -27.65
C GLY A 138 -1.10 6.60 -27.97
N ARG A 139 -0.95 5.53 -27.19
CA ARG A 139 -1.64 4.27 -27.39
C ARG A 139 -3.10 4.36 -26.92
N ARG A 140 -4.02 4.20 -27.85
CA ARG A 140 -5.44 4.02 -27.56
C ARG A 140 -5.65 2.64 -26.94
N THR A 141 -5.65 2.56 -25.61
CA THR A 141 -6.03 1.33 -24.88
C THR A 141 -7.51 1.39 -24.49
N PRO A 142 -8.19 0.24 -24.33
CA PRO A 142 -9.58 0.20 -23.88
C PRO A 142 -9.69 0.84 -22.47
N LEU A 143 -10.16 2.07 -22.41
CA LEU A 143 -10.24 2.88 -21.18
C LEU A 143 -11.11 2.22 -20.10
N ALA A 144 -12.23 1.61 -20.52
CA ALA A 144 -13.24 1.11 -19.58
C ALA A 144 -12.73 -0.02 -18.66
N ALA A 145 -11.99 -1.00 -19.20
CA ALA A 145 -11.49 -2.13 -18.41
C ALA A 145 -10.40 -1.71 -17.40
N GLY A 146 -9.51 -0.82 -17.81
CA GLY A 146 -8.46 -0.28 -16.93
C GLY A 146 -9.04 0.53 -15.78
N VAL A 147 -10.04 1.37 -16.05
CA VAL A 147 -10.74 2.18 -15.04
C VAL A 147 -11.49 1.29 -14.03
N ALA A 148 -12.22 0.28 -14.48
CA ALA A 148 -12.93 -0.64 -13.59
C ALA A 148 -11.97 -1.36 -12.62
N LEU A 149 -10.84 -1.87 -13.13
CA LEU A 149 -9.82 -2.51 -12.30
C LEU A 149 -9.14 -1.52 -11.34
N ALA A 150 -8.93 -0.28 -11.75
CA ALA A 150 -8.39 0.76 -10.88
C ALA A 150 -9.34 1.12 -9.73
N LEU A 151 -10.65 1.18 -9.98
CA LEU A 151 -11.67 1.38 -8.95
C LEU A 151 -11.71 0.19 -7.98
N VAL A 152 -11.63 -1.04 -8.49
CA VAL A 152 -11.51 -2.24 -7.64
C VAL A 152 -10.25 -2.16 -6.77
N ALA A 153 -9.11 -1.74 -7.32
CA ALA A 153 -7.87 -1.57 -6.57
C ALA A 153 -8.01 -0.50 -5.48
N ALA A 154 -8.59 0.67 -5.82
CA ALA A 154 -8.82 1.75 -4.86
C ALA A 154 -9.72 1.29 -3.69
N LEU A 155 -10.84 0.63 -4.02
CA LEU A 155 -11.75 0.09 -3.00
C LEU A 155 -11.06 -0.95 -2.13
N ALA A 156 -10.36 -1.89 -2.75
CA ALA A 156 -9.69 -2.98 -2.03
C ALA A 156 -8.57 -2.47 -1.12
N PHE A 157 -7.73 -1.54 -1.58
CA PHE A 157 -6.69 -0.93 -0.73
C PHE A 157 -7.29 -0.08 0.39
N GLY A 158 -8.41 0.62 0.13
CA GLY A 158 -9.11 1.33 1.18
C GLY A 158 -9.70 0.41 2.24
N LEU A 159 -10.35 -0.69 1.82
CA LEU A 159 -10.86 -1.72 2.73
C LEU A 159 -9.74 -2.45 3.47
N PHE A 160 -8.56 -2.61 2.87
CA PHE A 160 -7.38 -3.12 3.55
C PHE A 160 -7.04 -2.28 4.78
N ILE A 161 -6.98 -0.95 4.66
CA ILE A 161 -6.71 -0.05 5.80
C ILE A 161 -7.82 -0.11 6.85
N VAL A 162 -9.09 -0.12 6.41
CA VAL A 162 -10.25 -0.26 7.32
C VAL A 162 -10.19 -1.58 8.09
N GLY A 163 -9.83 -2.67 7.43
CA GLY A 163 -9.70 -3.97 8.08
C GLY A 163 -8.51 -4.06 9.04
N LEU A 164 -7.38 -3.39 8.72
CA LEU A 164 -6.26 -3.26 9.66
C LEU A 164 -6.68 -2.44 10.89
N ASP A 165 -7.37 -1.31 10.69
CA ASP A 165 -7.90 -0.47 11.77
C ASP A 165 -8.81 -1.27 12.70
N ALA A 166 -9.78 -1.98 12.13
CA ALA A 166 -10.76 -2.76 12.90
C ALA A 166 -10.17 -3.94 13.68
N ALA A 167 -8.99 -4.44 13.29
CA ALA A 167 -8.34 -5.57 13.95
C ALA A 167 -7.22 -5.15 14.89
N ALA A 168 -6.62 -3.99 14.68
CA ALA A 168 -5.38 -3.59 15.36
C ALA A 168 -5.56 -3.36 16.87
N ASP A 169 -6.75 -2.95 17.32
CA ASP A 169 -7.05 -2.71 18.72
C ASP A 169 -6.99 -3.99 19.58
N GLY A 170 -7.28 -5.15 18.99
CA GLY A 170 -7.20 -6.44 19.67
C GLY A 170 -5.75 -6.88 19.89
N SER A 171 -4.95 -6.89 18.86
CA SER A 171 -3.49 -7.15 18.89
C SER A 171 -2.89 -6.86 17.52
N VAL A 172 -1.95 -5.91 17.45
CA VAL A 172 -1.25 -5.60 16.21
C VAL A 172 -0.46 -6.81 15.67
N PRO A 173 0.32 -7.58 16.48
CA PRO A 173 0.99 -8.79 16.03
C PRO A 173 0.05 -9.79 15.35
N TRP A 174 -1.08 -10.11 15.98
CA TRP A 174 -2.08 -11.03 15.40
C TRP A 174 -2.73 -10.48 14.13
N THR A 175 -3.02 -9.19 14.10
CA THR A 175 -3.54 -8.50 12.90
C THR A 175 -2.60 -8.69 11.73
N ILE A 176 -1.30 -8.44 11.93
CA ILE A 176 -0.31 -8.56 10.86
C ILE A 176 -0.11 -10.02 10.43
N VAL A 177 0.00 -10.95 11.37
CA VAL A 177 0.15 -12.39 11.04
C VAL A 177 -1.05 -12.89 10.25
N THR A 178 -2.27 -12.55 10.66
CA THR A 178 -3.50 -12.99 9.99
C THR A 178 -3.63 -12.38 8.60
N ALA A 179 -3.42 -11.07 8.46
CA ALA A 179 -3.47 -10.40 7.17
C ALA A 179 -2.39 -10.94 6.20
N ARG A 180 -1.17 -11.14 6.69
CA ARG A 180 -0.07 -11.72 5.92
C ARG A 180 -0.31 -13.18 5.56
N GLY A 181 -0.84 -13.97 6.48
CA GLY A 181 -1.24 -15.36 6.23
C GLY A 181 -2.23 -15.46 5.07
N THR A 182 -3.29 -14.66 5.11
CA THR A 182 -4.31 -14.62 4.06
C THR A 182 -3.72 -14.16 2.72
N SER A 183 -2.98 -13.06 2.70
CA SER A 183 -2.39 -12.54 1.45
C SER A 183 -1.35 -13.50 0.86
N THR A 184 -0.52 -14.15 1.70
CA THR A 184 0.44 -15.17 1.27
C THR A 184 -0.25 -16.38 0.68
N ALA A 185 -1.30 -16.88 1.34
CA ALA A 185 -2.08 -18.00 0.86
C ALA A 185 -2.72 -17.71 -0.51
N LEU A 186 -3.33 -16.54 -0.67
CA LEU A 186 -3.91 -16.12 -1.94
C LEU A 186 -2.87 -15.95 -3.06
N ALA A 187 -1.71 -15.36 -2.75
CA ALA A 187 -0.63 -15.23 -3.71
C ALA A 187 -0.07 -16.58 -4.14
N LEU A 188 0.05 -17.54 -3.20
CA LEU A 188 0.48 -18.90 -3.47
C LEU A 188 -0.54 -19.66 -4.34
N VAL A 189 -1.82 -19.57 -4.00
CA VAL A 189 -2.90 -20.17 -4.81
C VAL A 189 -2.86 -19.64 -6.24
N LEU A 190 -2.68 -18.33 -6.42
CA LEU A 190 -2.57 -17.72 -7.74
C LEU A 190 -1.32 -18.19 -8.49
N ALA A 191 -0.17 -18.30 -7.81
CA ALA A 191 1.07 -18.79 -8.43
C ALA A 191 0.93 -20.26 -8.88
N VAL A 192 0.30 -21.12 -8.07
CA VAL A 192 0.01 -22.52 -8.42
C VAL A 192 -0.97 -22.58 -9.58
N ALA A 193 -2.07 -21.85 -9.53
CA ALA A 193 -3.10 -21.83 -10.58
C ALA A 193 -2.55 -21.34 -11.94
N THR A 194 -1.54 -20.48 -11.92
CA THR A 194 -0.88 -19.95 -13.14
C THR A 194 0.41 -20.67 -13.49
N SER A 195 0.77 -21.73 -12.76
CA SER A 195 2.00 -22.55 -12.95
C SER A 195 3.29 -21.69 -12.93
N VAL A 196 3.30 -20.59 -12.17
CA VAL A 196 4.48 -19.73 -12.05
C VAL A 196 5.50 -20.33 -11.09
N SER A 197 6.75 -20.43 -11.53
CA SER A 197 7.85 -20.88 -10.68
C SER A 197 8.15 -19.88 -9.57
N ILE A 198 8.19 -20.36 -8.33
CA ILE A 198 8.57 -19.57 -7.14
C ILE A 198 10.08 -19.69 -6.80
N ARG A 199 10.91 -20.14 -7.73
CA ARG A 199 12.36 -20.29 -7.54
C ARG A 199 13.11 -19.17 -8.26
N PRO A 200 13.46 -18.06 -7.58
CA PRO A 200 14.23 -16.98 -8.19
C PRO A 200 15.71 -17.35 -8.25
N PRO A 201 16.50 -16.76 -9.14
CA PRO A 201 17.96 -16.82 -9.06
C PRO A 201 18.46 -16.26 -7.73
N ALA A 202 19.48 -16.91 -7.12
CA ALA A 202 19.96 -16.60 -5.77
C ALA A 202 20.34 -15.11 -5.57
N ARG A 203 20.87 -14.46 -6.61
CA ARG A 203 21.22 -13.02 -6.59
C ARG A 203 20.07 -12.07 -6.27
N PHE A 204 18.80 -12.50 -6.46
CA PHE A 204 17.63 -11.67 -6.20
C PHE A 204 17.01 -11.91 -4.81
N VAL A 205 17.41 -12.97 -4.14
CA VAL A 205 16.88 -13.33 -2.80
C VAL A 205 17.03 -12.17 -1.79
N PRO A 206 18.19 -11.47 -1.69
CA PRO A 206 18.31 -10.35 -0.76
C PRO A 206 17.33 -9.20 -1.07
N ALA A 207 17.13 -8.87 -2.35
CA ALA A 207 16.19 -7.82 -2.75
C ALA A 207 14.75 -8.23 -2.42
N ILE A 208 14.36 -9.48 -2.69
CA ILE A 208 13.02 -10.00 -2.35
C ILE A 208 12.82 -10.02 -0.83
N ALA A 209 13.84 -10.39 -0.07
CA ALA A 209 13.79 -10.35 1.39
C ALA A 209 13.58 -8.91 1.91
N ALA A 210 14.32 -7.96 1.35
CA ALA A 210 14.13 -6.54 1.67
C ALA A 210 12.71 -6.06 1.34
N VAL A 211 12.12 -6.46 0.20
CA VAL A 211 10.70 -6.17 -0.11
C VAL A 211 9.80 -6.68 1.01
N GLY A 212 9.95 -7.94 1.43
CA GLY A 212 9.13 -8.54 2.50
C GLY A 212 9.26 -7.82 3.83
N VAL A 213 10.49 -7.43 4.20
CA VAL A 213 10.76 -6.68 5.44
C VAL A 213 10.13 -5.29 5.38
N PHE A 214 10.39 -4.52 4.33
CA PHE A 214 9.85 -3.16 4.20
C PHE A 214 8.33 -3.13 4.12
N ASP A 215 7.73 -4.02 3.33
CA ASP A 215 6.28 -4.11 3.19
C ASP A 215 5.61 -4.53 4.51
N THR A 216 6.17 -5.50 5.23
CA THR A 216 5.64 -5.90 6.54
C THR A 216 5.84 -4.82 7.60
N SER A 217 6.99 -4.17 7.64
CA SER A 217 7.25 -3.04 8.55
C SER A 217 6.27 -1.90 8.32
N ALA A 218 5.95 -1.61 7.05
CA ALA A 218 4.95 -0.60 6.72
C ALA A 218 3.57 -0.95 7.28
N ASN A 219 3.13 -2.19 7.12
CA ASN A 219 1.83 -2.64 7.67
C ASN A 219 1.80 -2.56 9.20
N VAL A 220 2.89 -2.93 9.87
CA VAL A 220 3.04 -2.77 11.33
C VAL A 220 2.91 -1.30 11.73
N LEU A 221 3.64 -0.41 11.06
CA LEU A 221 3.61 1.02 11.34
C LEU A 221 2.23 1.64 11.11
N VAL A 222 1.55 1.25 10.02
CA VAL A 222 0.19 1.70 9.70
C VAL A 222 -0.81 1.15 10.73
N ALA A 223 -0.75 -0.13 11.09
CA ALA A 223 -1.61 -0.71 12.11
C ALA A 223 -1.42 -0.01 13.47
N PHE A 224 -0.19 0.29 13.88
CA PHE A 224 0.04 1.11 15.09
C PHE A 224 -0.43 2.56 14.93
N ALA A 225 -0.41 3.11 13.74
CA ALA A 225 -0.92 4.46 13.52
C ALA A 225 -2.44 4.52 13.69
N THR A 226 -3.18 3.49 13.20
CA THR A 226 -4.64 3.44 13.31
C THR A 226 -5.10 3.26 14.77
N THR A 227 -4.36 2.53 15.62
CA THR A 227 -4.68 2.47 17.08
C THR A 227 -4.53 3.81 17.81
N LYS A 228 -3.92 4.83 17.17
CA LYS A 228 -3.60 6.13 17.79
C LYS A 228 -4.32 7.30 17.14
N GLY A 229 -4.98 7.09 16.00
CA GLY A 229 -5.65 8.14 15.24
C GLY A 229 -6.58 7.59 14.18
N SER A 230 -7.30 8.46 13.51
CA SER A 230 -8.31 8.06 12.53
C SER A 230 -7.69 7.33 11.34
N ALA A 231 -8.34 6.25 10.90
CA ALA A 231 -7.91 5.43 9.78
C ALA A 231 -7.82 6.24 8.47
N GLY A 232 -8.71 7.21 8.28
CA GLY A 232 -8.71 8.10 7.12
C GLY A 232 -7.46 8.97 7.05
N ILE A 233 -7.08 9.62 8.16
CA ILE A 233 -5.84 10.43 8.25
C ILE A 233 -4.60 9.57 8.03
N VAL A 234 -4.56 8.40 8.68
CA VAL A 234 -3.46 7.43 8.50
C VAL A 234 -3.35 7.01 7.04
N ALA A 235 -4.47 6.68 6.39
CA ALA A 235 -4.49 6.29 4.98
C ALA A 235 -3.98 7.41 4.05
N VAL A 236 -4.41 8.66 4.27
CA VAL A 236 -3.96 9.81 3.47
C VAL A 236 -2.44 10.01 3.59
N LEU A 237 -1.90 9.97 4.81
CA LEU A 237 -0.46 10.14 5.04
C LEU A 237 0.33 8.96 4.47
N SER A 238 -0.18 7.74 4.65
CA SER A 238 0.46 6.53 4.13
C SER A 238 0.42 6.47 2.59
N ALA A 239 -0.58 7.08 1.94
CA ALA A 239 -0.67 7.19 0.49
C ALA A 239 0.45 8.00 -0.16
N LEU A 240 1.37 8.59 0.61
CA LEU A 240 2.60 9.22 0.09
C LEU A 240 3.68 8.23 -0.36
N TYR A 241 3.50 6.92 -0.20
CA TYR A 241 4.47 5.92 -0.64
C TYR A 241 4.96 6.08 -2.09
N PRO A 242 4.14 6.53 -3.08
CA PRO A 242 4.64 6.73 -4.44
C PRO A 242 5.66 7.88 -4.55
N VAL A 243 5.58 8.89 -3.66
CA VAL A 243 6.59 9.96 -3.60
C VAL A 243 7.96 9.37 -3.30
N VAL A 244 8.02 8.46 -2.31
CA VAL A 244 9.27 7.77 -1.92
C VAL A 244 9.78 6.89 -3.05
N THR A 245 8.90 6.08 -3.65
CA THR A 245 9.25 5.22 -4.80
C THR A 245 9.86 6.04 -5.94
N ILE A 246 9.28 7.18 -6.27
CA ILE A 246 9.75 8.06 -7.36
C ILE A 246 11.07 8.76 -6.99
N VAL A 247 11.23 9.20 -5.74
CA VAL A 247 12.50 9.76 -5.26
C VAL A 247 13.62 8.72 -5.38
N LEU A 248 13.37 7.48 -4.96
CA LEU A 248 14.34 6.39 -5.10
C LEU A 248 14.63 6.07 -6.57
N ALA A 249 13.62 6.02 -7.44
CA ALA A 249 13.82 5.83 -8.88
C ALA A 249 14.69 6.95 -9.49
N ARG A 250 14.48 8.20 -9.06
CA ARG A 250 15.31 9.33 -9.49
C ARG A 250 16.76 9.21 -9.02
N VAL A 251 16.97 8.88 -7.73
CA VAL A 251 18.32 8.84 -7.13
C VAL A 251 19.10 7.62 -7.60
N VAL A 252 18.46 6.46 -7.64
CA VAL A 252 19.13 5.18 -7.93
C VAL A 252 19.18 4.86 -9.43
N LEU A 253 18.09 5.14 -10.16
CA LEU A 253 17.98 4.83 -11.60
C LEU A 253 18.24 6.02 -12.51
N GLY A 254 18.42 7.23 -11.95
CA GLY A 254 18.66 8.46 -12.72
C GLY A 254 17.43 8.95 -13.49
N GLU A 255 16.22 8.49 -13.15
CA GLU A 255 15.00 8.89 -13.84
C GLU A 255 14.73 10.39 -13.68
N ARG A 256 14.31 11.07 -14.75
CA ARG A 256 14.02 12.50 -14.73
C ARG A 256 12.52 12.73 -14.48
N LEU A 257 12.22 13.62 -13.53
CA LEU A 257 10.87 14.09 -13.29
C LEU A 257 10.60 15.34 -14.10
N ASP A 258 9.50 15.34 -14.85
CA ASP A 258 8.97 16.53 -15.51
C ASP A 258 8.39 17.54 -14.50
N ARG A 259 8.08 18.75 -14.98
CA ARG A 259 7.56 19.82 -14.12
C ARG A 259 6.24 19.44 -13.39
N PRO A 260 5.22 18.86 -14.06
CA PRO A 260 3.97 18.46 -13.40
C PRO A 260 4.20 17.48 -12.25
N ARG A 261 5.07 16.46 -12.44
CA ARG A 261 5.38 15.48 -11.39
C ARG A 261 6.10 16.09 -10.20
N ARG A 262 7.02 17.04 -10.44
CA ARG A 262 7.67 17.79 -9.34
C ARG A 262 6.65 18.58 -8.54
N LEU A 263 5.73 19.29 -9.23
CA LEU A 263 4.65 20.03 -8.57
C LEU A 263 3.75 19.07 -7.77
N GLY A 264 3.41 17.91 -8.32
CA GLY A 264 2.65 16.87 -7.63
C GLY A 264 3.32 16.41 -6.33
N GLY A 265 4.64 16.17 -6.35
CA GLY A 265 5.42 15.81 -5.17
C GLY A 265 5.41 16.91 -4.10
N VAL A 266 5.59 18.17 -4.51
CA VAL A 266 5.57 19.33 -3.59
C VAL A 266 4.19 19.50 -2.95
N LEU A 267 3.11 19.38 -3.76
CA LEU A 267 1.73 19.47 -3.25
C LEU A 267 1.41 18.33 -2.28
N ALA A 268 1.83 17.10 -2.61
CA ALA A 268 1.60 15.95 -1.74
C ALA A 268 2.32 16.09 -0.40
N LEU A 269 3.59 16.50 -0.40
CA LEU A 269 4.36 16.70 0.83
C LEU A 269 3.86 17.89 1.64
N GLY A 270 3.53 19.01 0.99
CA GLY A 270 2.95 20.19 1.65
C GLY A 270 1.59 19.88 2.26
N GLY A 271 0.72 19.17 1.53
CA GLY A 271 -0.56 18.70 2.03
C GLY A 271 -0.43 17.77 3.25
N ALA A 272 0.53 16.84 3.21
CA ALA A 272 0.81 15.97 4.34
C ALA A 272 1.28 16.74 5.60
N ALA A 273 2.08 17.77 5.43
CA ALA A 273 2.49 18.62 6.55
C ALA A 273 1.27 19.33 7.18
N VAL A 274 0.32 19.81 6.37
CA VAL A 274 -0.94 20.41 6.86
C VAL A 274 -1.80 19.37 7.59
N VAL A 275 -1.96 18.16 7.03
CA VAL A 275 -2.71 17.07 7.68
C VAL A 275 -2.08 16.66 9.01
N ALA A 276 -0.76 16.63 9.09
CA ALA A 276 -0.03 16.23 10.30
C ALA A 276 -0.04 17.31 11.41
N ALA A 277 -0.23 18.58 11.04
CA ALA A 277 -0.25 19.71 11.95
C ALA A 277 -1.63 20.00 12.56
N GLY A 278 -2.72 19.59 11.90
CA GLY A 278 -4.11 19.81 12.33
C GLY A 278 -4.72 18.58 12.95
#